data_4f33df61dd96408cb0a944608f02ceff
#
_entry.id   4f33df61dd96408cb0a944608f02ceff
#
_cell.length_a   1.000
_cell.length_b   1.000
_cell.length_c   1.000
_cell.angle_alpha   90.00
_cell.angle_beta   90.00
_cell.angle_gamma   90.00
#
_symmetry.space_group_name_H-M   'P 1'
#
loop_
_entity.id
_entity.type
_entity.pdbx_description
1 polymer ?
#
loop_
_entity_poly.entity_id
_entity_poly.type
_entity_poly.pdbx_seq_one_letter_code
_entity_poly.pdbx_strand_id
1 'polypeptide(L)'
;MRVLLGFYRGSYHKFLISAFFYLIKHSPTLFSPLLIAGVINGVLEGGDAARHAILLNTGIWLGLLSIHLPANYLHSMYRSRVIRSTEAGLREAMVRKLQELSIPYHTQIQSGRLQSKIIRDVEAIETLSTQMFVNLLNIVMNLTIMITITAVKNRIILVFFVLVAPVASLTVVAFRRRISRVNRAFRLEMEETSARVMEMVEMIPVTRAHALEEVEKERMSRQLQETAEKGYRLDMVQSNFGAAGWVVFQCFQALCLGFSGFMAFRGLILVGDITFYQTSFTTVVNQFTALINLLPIMTKGLESVTSVGEVLSSDDVEENEGKTELAELRGAFSFRHLAYRYPGSEKRVLEDFCLDVRPGQTIAVVGESGAGKSTLMSLLVGFMMPESGQILIDGQDISTINLKTYRRFLSVVPQTPLLFTGSLRDNITYGMDHVSEEKLEEALEAANLKKLVDQLPQGADTLLEEHGANLSGGQRQRIAIARALIRDPKVILLDEATSALDVVSELEIQKALERLVKDRTTFIVAHRLSTIRNADWIVVMEKGKIAEAGTYEDLLARKGIFYHMESLQMSLR
;
A
#
# COMPACT_ATOMS: atom_id res chain seq x y z
N MET A 1 14.39 8.04 5.14
CA MET A 1 15.66 7.38 5.56
C MET A 1 15.77 7.17 7.07
N ARG A 2 15.61 8.20 7.94
CA ARG A 2 15.69 8.03 9.42
C ARG A 2 14.68 7.01 9.96
N VAL A 3 13.44 7.04 9.46
CA VAL A 3 12.37 6.09 9.84
C VAL A 3 12.79 4.66 9.52
N LEU A 4 13.28 4.38 8.30
CA LEU A 4 13.75 3.06 7.90
C LEU A 4 14.90 2.55 8.79
N LEU A 5 15.90 3.40 9.05
CA LEU A 5 17.02 3.05 9.92
C LEU A 5 16.57 2.72 11.35
N GLY A 6 15.46 3.32 11.81
CA GLY A 6 14.84 2.99 13.10
C GLY A 6 14.43 1.53 13.20
N PHE A 7 13.86 0.95 12.13
CA PHE A 7 13.43 -0.45 12.11
C PHE A 7 14.60 -1.45 12.16
N TYR A 8 15.80 -1.04 11.73
CA TYR A 8 17.01 -1.88 11.82
C TYR A 8 17.76 -1.73 13.14
N ARG A 9 17.45 -0.71 13.97
CA ARG A 9 18.26 -0.31 15.13
C ARG A 9 18.51 -1.43 16.15
N GLY A 10 17.55 -2.33 16.35
CA GLY A 10 17.70 -3.49 17.24
C GLY A 10 18.41 -4.71 16.62
N SER A 11 18.71 -4.69 15.32
CA SER A 11 19.17 -5.87 14.57
C SER A 11 20.57 -5.76 13.99
N TYR A 12 21.31 -4.68 14.29
CA TYR A 12 22.67 -4.46 13.74
C TYR A 12 23.65 -5.61 14.07
N HIS A 13 23.59 -6.18 15.28
CA HIS A 13 24.43 -7.31 15.65
C HIS A 13 24.21 -8.53 14.75
N LYS A 14 22.97 -8.80 14.32
CA LYS A 14 22.64 -9.90 13.40
C LYS A 14 23.19 -9.64 11.99
N PHE A 15 23.20 -8.38 11.54
CA PHE A 15 23.85 -7.99 10.30
C PHE A 15 25.36 -8.19 10.35
N LEU A 16 26.01 -7.83 11.46
CA LEU A 16 27.45 -8.07 11.66
C LEU A 16 27.79 -9.56 11.62
N ILE A 17 27.01 -10.40 12.31
CA ILE A 17 27.16 -11.86 12.26
C ILE A 17 26.98 -12.37 10.81
N SER A 18 25.94 -11.88 10.12
CA SER A 18 25.70 -12.25 8.72
C SER A 18 26.87 -11.83 7.81
N ALA A 19 27.43 -10.62 8.00
CA ALA A 19 28.59 -10.14 7.26
C ALA A 19 29.83 -10.97 7.53
N PHE A 20 30.06 -11.40 8.77
CA PHE A 20 31.16 -12.30 9.11
C PHE A 20 31.05 -13.65 8.36
N PHE A 21 29.88 -14.29 8.39
CA PHE A 21 29.68 -15.53 7.64
C PHE A 21 29.70 -15.30 6.13
N TYR A 22 29.37 -14.10 5.67
CA TYR A 22 29.52 -13.72 4.27
C TYR A 22 30.98 -13.75 3.79
N LEU A 23 31.90 -13.22 4.62
CA LEU A 23 33.34 -13.28 4.34
C LEU A 23 33.84 -14.72 4.25
N ILE A 24 33.44 -15.57 5.20
CA ILE A 24 33.83 -16.99 5.22
C ILE A 24 33.28 -17.71 3.98
N LYS A 25 32.02 -17.51 3.65
CA LYS A 25 31.37 -18.13 2.49
C LYS A 25 32.06 -17.76 1.18
N HIS A 26 32.55 -16.52 1.03
CA HIS A 26 33.19 -16.05 -0.19
C HIS A 26 34.70 -16.32 -0.24
N SER A 27 35.30 -16.82 0.82
CA SER A 27 36.73 -17.15 0.87
C SER A 27 37.20 -18.08 -0.26
N PRO A 28 36.45 -19.12 -0.70
CA PRO A 28 36.89 -19.95 -1.84
C PRO A 28 37.07 -19.13 -3.11
N THR A 29 36.15 -18.24 -3.43
CA THR A 29 36.19 -17.39 -4.62
C THR A 29 37.30 -16.34 -4.54
N LEU A 30 37.53 -15.79 -3.35
CA LEU A 30 38.55 -14.76 -3.12
C LEU A 30 39.97 -15.30 -3.22
N PHE A 31 40.20 -16.51 -2.70
CA PHE A 31 41.55 -17.10 -2.68
C PHE A 31 41.83 -18.03 -3.85
N SER A 32 40.82 -18.46 -4.63
CA SER A 32 41.03 -19.34 -5.80
C SER A 32 42.06 -18.82 -6.79
N PRO A 33 42.18 -17.52 -7.14
CA PRO A 33 43.20 -17.06 -8.08
C PRO A 33 44.63 -17.24 -7.54
N LEU A 34 44.80 -17.06 -6.23
CA LEU A 34 46.12 -17.29 -5.58
C LEU A 34 46.49 -18.76 -5.54
N LEU A 35 45.51 -19.61 -5.20
CA LEU A 35 45.71 -21.05 -5.12
C LEU A 35 46.04 -21.65 -6.49
N ILE A 36 45.34 -21.20 -7.56
CA ILE A 36 45.62 -21.61 -8.94
C ILE A 36 47.04 -21.17 -9.36
N ALA A 37 47.39 -19.91 -9.08
CA ALA A 37 48.74 -19.40 -9.37
C ALA A 37 49.79 -20.21 -8.61
N GLY A 38 49.54 -20.57 -7.34
CA GLY A 38 50.44 -21.41 -6.52
C GLY A 38 50.65 -22.81 -7.11
N VAL A 39 49.61 -23.45 -7.64
CA VAL A 39 49.72 -24.75 -8.33
C VAL A 39 50.57 -24.60 -9.57
N ILE A 40 50.31 -23.60 -10.44
CA ILE A 40 51.05 -23.40 -11.69
C ILE A 40 52.53 -23.12 -11.42
N ASN A 41 52.84 -22.25 -10.46
CA ASN A 41 54.22 -21.93 -10.12
C ASN A 41 54.96 -23.14 -9.55
N GLY A 42 54.31 -23.91 -8.66
CA GLY A 42 54.92 -25.13 -8.13
C GLY A 42 55.17 -26.20 -9.20
N VAL A 43 54.28 -26.37 -10.19
CA VAL A 43 54.48 -27.29 -11.31
C VAL A 43 55.71 -26.90 -12.16
N LEU A 44 55.93 -25.59 -12.34
CA LEU A 44 57.08 -25.07 -13.11
C LEU A 44 58.41 -25.26 -12.37
N GLU A 45 58.42 -25.30 -11.04
CA GLU A 45 59.60 -25.62 -10.24
C GLU A 45 59.99 -27.10 -10.33
N GLY A 46 59.03 -28.01 -10.58
CA GLY A 46 59.25 -29.45 -10.77
C GLY A 46 59.54 -30.22 -9.48
N GLY A 47 59.77 -31.55 -9.63
CA GLY A 47 60.17 -32.41 -8.54
C GLY A 47 59.19 -32.51 -7.37
N ASP A 48 59.69 -32.61 -6.12
CA ASP A 48 58.88 -32.71 -4.92
C ASP A 48 58.16 -31.40 -4.58
N ALA A 49 58.68 -30.24 -5.01
CA ALA A 49 58.02 -28.95 -4.90
C ALA A 49 56.67 -28.90 -5.62
N ALA A 50 56.63 -29.51 -6.83
CA ALA A 50 55.38 -29.60 -7.62
C ALA A 50 54.30 -30.41 -6.86
N ARG A 51 54.68 -31.58 -6.32
CA ARG A 51 53.74 -32.43 -5.54
C ARG A 51 53.21 -31.70 -4.32
N HIS A 52 54.09 -31.05 -3.57
CA HIS A 52 53.72 -30.31 -2.38
C HIS A 52 52.79 -29.15 -2.72
N ALA A 53 53.08 -28.36 -3.76
CA ALA A 53 52.26 -27.23 -4.21
C ALA A 53 50.86 -27.68 -4.66
N ILE A 54 50.76 -28.76 -5.44
CA ILE A 54 49.48 -29.31 -5.90
C ILE A 54 48.64 -29.77 -4.71
N LEU A 55 49.22 -30.63 -3.84
CA LEU A 55 48.46 -31.18 -2.70
C LEU A 55 48.03 -30.09 -1.73
N LEU A 56 48.92 -29.16 -1.38
CA LEU A 56 48.63 -28.08 -0.44
C LEU A 56 47.55 -27.14 -0.97
N ASN A 57 47.72 -26.56 -2.17
CA ASN A 57 46.78 -25.57 -2.71
C ASN A 57 45.43 -26.20 -3.04
N THR A 58 45.39 -27.43 -3.58
CA THR A 58 44.13 -28.15 -3.82
C THR A 58 43.44 -28.52 -2.52
N GLY A 59 44.20 -29.00 -1.52
CA GLY A 59 43.67 -29.32 -0.19
C GLY A 59 43.07 -28.10 0.53
N ILE A 60 43.76 -26.95 0.49
CA ILE A 60 43.23 -25.68 1.01
C ILE A 60 41.94 -25.29 0.28
N TRP A 61 41.91 -25.37 -1.07
CA TRP A 61 40.73 -25.02 -1.85
C TRP A 61 39.53 -25.90 -1.53
N LEU A 62 39.70 -27.21 -1.46
CA LEU A 62 38.67 -28.16 -1.06
C LEU A 62 38.18 -27.91 0.38
N GLY A 63 39.09 -27.59 1.31
CA GLY A 63 38.75 -27.20 2.68
C GLY A 63 37.91 -25.94 2.72
N LEU A 64 38.27 -24.90 1.95
CA LEU A 64 37.46 -23.66 1.85
C LEU A 64 36.09 -23.91 1.24
N LEU A 65 36.00 -24.78 0.20
CA LEU A 65 34.71 -25.16 -0.40
C LEU A 65 33.81 -25.92 0.58
N SER A 66 34.37 -26.75 1.44
CA SER A 66 33.61 -27.49 2.47
C SER A 66 32.96 -26.56 3.50
N ILE A 67 33.63 -25.45 3.83
CA ILE A 67 33.11 -24.44 4.77
C ILE A 67 32.05 -23.54 4.13
N HIS A 68 32.01 -23.44 2.79
CA HIS A 68 31.07 -22.58 2.07
C HIS A 68 29.59 -22.86 2.41
N LEU A 69 29.19 -24.14 2.44
CA LEU A 69 27.79 -24.52 2.69
C LEU A 69 27.27 -24.09 4.07
N PRO A 70 27.94 -24.46 5.19
CA PRO A 70 27.49 -24.04 6.51
C PRO A 70 27.57 -22.51 6.70
N ALA A 71 28.60 -21.86 6.16
CA ALA A 71 28.72 -20.41 6.20
C ALA A 71 27.61 -19.70 5.40
N ASN A 72 27.24 -20.24 4.23
CA ASN A 72 26.13 -19.73 3.44
C ASN A 72 24.79 -19.87 4.16
N TYR A 73 24.56 -21.02 4.81
CA TYR A 73 23.34 -21.23 5.60
C TYR A 73 23.21 -20.20 6.73
N LEU A 74 24.26 -20.02 7.52
CA LEU A 74 24.29 -19.08 8.63
C LEU A 74 24.14 -17.62 8.15
N HIS A 75 24.89 -17.24 7.12
CA HIS A 75 24.74 -15.93 6.48
C HIS A 75 23.29 -15.66 6.07
N SER A 76 22.69 -16.59 5.28
CA SER A 76 21.33 -16.45 4.76
C SER A 76 20.29 -16.44 5.87
N MET A 77 20.45 -17.28 6.90
CA MET A 77 19.55 -17.35 8.04
C MET A 77 19.48 -16.01 8.81
N TYR A 78 20.64 -15.46 9.18
CA TYR A 78 20.68 -14.19 9.92
C TYR A 78 20.19 -13.03 9.09
N ARG A 79 20.61 -12.91 7.82
CA ARG A 79 20.16 -11.88 6.89
C ARG A 79 18.65 -11.91 6.68
N SER A 80 18.11 -13.07 6.28
CA SER A 80 16.70 -13.24 5.96
C SER A 80 15.81 -12.93 7.16
N ARG A 81 16.20 -13.41 8.35
CA ARG A 81 15.46 -13.14 9.59
C ARG A 81 15.36 -11.64 9.88
N VAL A 82 16.43 -10.87 9.70
CA VAL A 82 16.40 -9.42 9.91
C VAL A 82 15.53 -8.73 8.86
N ILE A 83 15.73 -9.05 7.58
CA ILE A 83 15.00 -8.39 6.49
C ILE A 83 13.50 -8.67 6.62
N ARG A 84 13.09 -9.94 6.84
CA ARG A 84 11.68 -10.30 6.99
C ARG A 84 11.03 -9.72 8.25
N SER A 85 11.76 -9.65 9.35
CA SER A 85 11.23 -8.98 10.56
C SER A 85 11.05 -7.48 10.36
N THR A 86 11.93 -6.82 9.61
CA THR A 86 11.82 -5.39 9.28
C THR A 86 10.65 -5.15 8.30
N GLU A 87 10.50 -6.00 7.30
CA GLU A 87 9.37 -5.95 6.35
C GLU A 87 8.03 -6.07 7.09
N ALA A 88 7.90 -7.08 7.97
CA ALA A 88 6.69 -7.27 8.79
C ALA A 88 6.43 -6.06 9.69
N GLY A 89 7.46 -5.54 10.36
CA GLY A 89 7.34 -4.36 11.21
C GLY A 89 6.95 -3.09 10.45
N LEU A 90 7.45 -2.91 9.23
CA LEU A 90 7.02 -1.80 8.36
C LEU A 90 5.55 -1.91 7.97
N ARG A 91 5.09 -3.11 7.57
CA ARG A 91 3.67 -3.34 7.25
C ARG A 91 2.78 -3.11 8.47
N GLU A 92 3.18 -3.62 9.63
CA GLU A 92 2.45 -3.40 10.89
C GLU A 92 2.35 -1.91 11.22
N ALA A 93 3.47 -1.17 11.13
CA ALA A 93 3.49 0.27 11.37
C ALA A 93 2.59 1.03 10.37
N MET A 94 2.60 0.63 9.09
CA MET A 94 1.72 1.20 8.07
C MET A 94 0.24 0.94 8.38
N VAL A 95 -0.12 -0.30 8.71
CA VAL A 95 -1.50 -0.65 9.06
C VAL A 95 -1.96 0.11 10.29
N ARG A 96 -1.13 0.20 11.33
CA ARG A 96 -1.42 0.99 12.54
C ARG A 96 -1.63 2.45 12.20
N LYS A 97 -0.73 3.06 11.44
CA LYS A 97 -0.83 4.46 11.04
C LYS A 97 -2.09 4.74 10.22
N LEU A 98 -2.46 3.83 9.29
CA LEU A 98 -3.69 3.98 8.51
C LEU A 98 -4.96 3.96 9.38
N GLN A 99 -4.96 3.24 10.50
CA GLN A 99 -6.08 3.26 11.44
C GLN A 99 -6.12 4.53 12.30
N GLU A 100 -5.03 5.26 12.40
CA GLU A 100 -4.91 6.53 13.14
C GLU A 100 -5.19 7.76 12.26
N LEU A 101 -4.99 7.64 10.94
CA LEU A 101 -5.20 8.73 9.99
C LEU A 101 -6.67 9.14 9.90
N SER A 102 -6.90 10.43 9.68
CA SER A 102 -8.24 11.00 9.54
C SER A 102 -8.99 10.44 8.32
N ILE A 103 -10.33 10.47 8.37
CA ILE A 103 -11.15 10.05 7.22
C ILE A 103 -10.96 10.97 6.00
N PRO A 104 -10.80 12.30 6.13
CA PRO A 104 -10.42 13.16 5.02
C PRO A 104 -9.14 12.72 4.28
N TYR A 105 -8.12 12.23 5.00
CA TYR A 105 -6.93 11.67 4.38
C TYR A 105 -7.24 10.46 3.49
N HIS A 106 -8.09 9.56 3.96
CA HIS A 106 -8.51 8.37 3.20
C HIS A 106 -9.35 8.71 1.97
N THR A 107 -10.17 9.76 2.03
CA THR A 107 -10.97 10.22 0.87
C THR A 107 -10.15 10.94 -0.19
N GLN A 108 -9.06 11.62 0.19
CA GLN A 108 -8.14 12.28 -0.75
C GLN A 108 -7.26 11.28 -1.50
N ILE A 109 -6.92 10.16 -0.88
CA ILE A 109 -6.03 9.14 -1.46
C ILE A 109 -6.87 7.91 -1.85
N GLN A 110 -6.84 7.56 -3.12
CA GLN A 110 -7.53 6.36 -3.62
C GLN A 110 -7.06 5.09 -2.90
N SER A 111 -7.98 4.22 -2.51
CA SER A 111 -7.70 2.97 -1.77
C SER A 111 -6.65 2.09 -2.45
N GLY A 112 -6.68 1.98 -3.79
CA GLY A 112 -5.67 1.23 -4.55
C GLY A 112 -4.25 1.81 -4.41
N ARG A 113 -4.12 3.13 -4.20
CA ARG A 113 -2.83 3.77 -3.96
C ARG A 113 -2.29 3.45 -2.58
N LEU A 114 -3.14 3.42 -1.56
CA LEU A 114 -2.76 2.99 -0.20
C LEU A 114 -2.37 1.51 -0.17
N GLN A 115 -3.13 0.65 -0.84
CA GLN A 115 -2.79 -0.76 -1.00
C GLN A 115 -1.42 -0.94 -1.67
N SER A 116 -1.14 -0.17 -2.74
CA SER A 116 0.16 -0.18 -3.41
C SER A 116 1.31 0.22 -2.49
N LYS A 117 1.12 1.21 -1.61
CA LYS A 117 2.13 1.63 -0.64
C LYS A 117 2.45 0.53 0.38
N ILE A 118 1.43 -0.19 0.90
CA ILE A 118 1.63 -1.26 1.89
C ILE A 118 2.29 -2.49 1.27
N ILE A 119 1.91 -2.87 0.05
CA ILE A 119 2.37 -4.10 -0.58
C ILE A 119 3.64 -3.84 -1.40
N ARG A 120 3.54 -3.04 -2.48
CA ARG A 120 4.61 -2.88 -3.46
C ARG A 120 5.75 -1.98 -2.99
N ASP A 121 5.45 -0.89 -2.26
CA ASP A 121 6.51 -0.01 -1.79
C ASP A 121 7.31 -0.67 -0.66
N VAL A 122 6.66 -1.41 0.25
CA VAL A 122 7.38 -2.17 1.29
C VAL A 122 8.22 -3.30 0.67
N GLU A 123 7.73 -4.00 -0.37
CA GLU A 123 8.50 -4.99 -1.13
C GLU A 123 9.71 -4.36 -1.84
N ALA A 124 9.56 -3.17 -2.42
CA ALA A 124 10.69 -2.44 -3.02
C ALA A 124 11.73 -2.03 -1.97
N ILE A 125 11.33 -1.68 -0.75
CA ILE A 125 12.22 -1.40 0.38
C ILE A 125 12.93 -2.69 0.83
N GLU A 126 12.25 -3.83 0.88
CA GLU A 126 12.84 -5.14 1.18
C GLU A 126 13.91 -5.50 0.13
N THR A 127 13.57 -5.35 -1.16
CA THR A 127 14.49 -5.58 -2.27
C THR A 127 15.71 -4.64 -2.18
N LEU A 128 15.51 -3.35 -1.93
CA LEU A 128 16.60 -2.40 -1.71
C LEU A 128 17.51 -2.86 -0.57
N SER A 129 16.94 -3.22 0.57
CA SER A 129 17.68 -3.65 1.76
C SER A 129 18.50 -4.91 1.48
N THR A 130 17.91 -5.89 0.81
CA THR A 130 18.57 -7.14 0.43
C THR A 130 19.72 -6.88 -0.54
N GLN A 131 19.47 -6.12 -1.60
CA GLN A 131 20.48 -5.85 -2.63
C GLN A 131 21.60 -4.94 -2.12
N MET A 132 21.29 -3.93 -1.32
CA MET A 132 22.31 -3.09 -0.67
C MET A 132 23.21 -3.91 0.24
N PHE A 133 22.64 -4.76 1.10
CA PHE A 133 23.44 -5.56 2.03
C PHE A 133 24.31 -6.58 1.29
N VAL A 134 23.76 -7.30 0.31
CA VAL A 134 24.49 -8.36 -0.39
C VAL A 134 25.49 -7.77 -1.39
N ASN A 135 25.03 -6.90 -2.28
CA ASN A 135 25.87 -6.41 -3.40
C ASN A 135 26.91 -5.39 -2.92
N LEU A 136 26.53 -4.45 -2.02
CA LEU A 136 27.50 -3.49 -1.50
C LEU A 136 28.60 -4.19 -0.71
N LEU A 137 28.24 -5.15 0.15
CA LEU A 137 29.21 -5.94 0.90
C LEU A 137 30.13 -6.73 -0.06
N ASN A 138 29.55 -7.35 -1.10
CA ASN A 138 30.31 -8.06 -2.12
C ASN A 138 31.29 -7.14 -2.88
N ILE A 139 30.82 -5.98 -3.32
CA ILE A 139 31.63 -5.00 -4.04
C ILE A 139 32.79 -4.52 -3.17
N VAL A 140 32.51 -4.05 -1.95
CA VAL A 140 33.52 -3.52 -1.02
C VAL A 140 34.55 -4.59 -0.70
N MET A 141 34.10 -5.79 -0.36
CA MET A 141 34.98 -6.90 -0.01
C MET A 141 35.89 -7.31 -1.17
N ASN A 142 35.32 -7.57 -2.37
CA ASN A 142 36.11 -7.99 -3.54
C ASN A 142 37.12 -6.92 -3.96
N LEU A 143 36.68 -5.65 -4.05
CA LEU A 143 37.58 -4.56 -4.42
C LEU A 143 38.69 -4.39 -3.40
N THR A 144 38.38 -4.36 -2.11
CA THR A 144 39.39 -4.18 -1.06
C THR A 144 40.42 -5.30 -1.08
N ILE A 145 39.98 -6.56 -1.13
CA ILE A 145 40.87 -7.72 -1.09
C ILE A 145 41.71 -7.81 -2.36
N MET A 146 41.10 -7.70 -3.55
CA MET A 146 41.82 -7.79 -4.81
C MET A 146 42.82 -6.65 -5.02
N ILE A 147 42.43 -5.42 -4.68
CA ILE A 147 43.33 -4.26 -4.74
C ILE A 147 44.49 -4.43 -3.75
N THR A 148 44.22 -4.86 -2.52
CA THR A 148 45.26 -5.05 -1.49
C THR A 148 46.26 -6.13 -1.90
N ILE A 149 45.79 -7.31 -2.35
CA ILE A 149 46.66 -8.40 -2.75
C ILE A 149 47.50 -7.97 -3.99
N THR A 150 46.87 -7.32 -4.98
CA THR A 150 47.56 -6.81 -6.17
C THR A 150 48.63 -5.77 -5.79
N ALA A 151 48.30 -4.84 -4.88
CA ALA A 151 49.25 -3.81 -4.41
C ALA A 151 50.47 -4.38 -3.67
N VAL A 152 50.25 -5.44 -2.88
CA VAL A 152 51.33 -6.14 -2.16
C VAL A 152 52.22 -6.94 -3.11
N LYS A 153 51.61 -7.64 -4.08
CA LYS A 153 52.37 -8.46 -5.06
C LYS A 153 53.10 -7.59 -6.11
N ASN A 154 52.42 -6.61 -6.72
CA ASN A 154 53.04 -5.77 -7.74
C ASN A 154 52.26 -4.44 -7.91
N ARG A 155 52.93 -3.34 -7.52
CA ARG A 155 52.35 -1.98 -7.60
C ARG A 155 52.17 -1.47 -9.03
N ILE A 156 53.00 -1.96 -9.98
CA ILE A 156 52.91 -1.52 -11.37
C ILE A 156 51.63 -2.05 -12.03
N ILE A 157 51.27 -3.30 -11.76
CA ILE A 157 50.02 -3.90 -12.26
C ILE A 157 48.79 -3.21 -11.61
N LEU A 158 48.89 -2.76 -10.33
CA LEU A 158 47.83 -1.99 -9.69
C LEU A 158 47.55 -0.69 -10.48
N VAL A 159 48.60 0.03 -10.91
CA VAL A 159 48.43 1.25 -11.75
C VAL A 159 47.66 0.94 -13.03
N PHE A 160 47.95 -0.21 -13.67
CA PHE A 160 47.20 -0.66 -14.85
C PHE A 160 45.70 -0.84 -14.52
N PHE A 161 45.34 -1.47 -13.40
CA PHE A 161 43.94 -1.63 -12.99
C PHE A 161 43.22 -0.28 -12.76
N VAL A 162 43.91 0.69 -12.16
CA VAL A 162 43.38 2.03 -11.93
C VAL A 162 43.12 2.78 -13.24
N LEU A 163 43.98 2.58 -14.28
CA LEU A 163 43.83 3.23 -15.61
C LEU A 163 42.58 2.76 -16.37
N VAL A 164 42.04 1.58 -16.04
CA VAL A 164 40.83 1.04 -16.68
C VAL A 164 39.58 1.82 -16.20
N ALA A 165 39.53 2.27 -14.95
CA ALA A 165 38.35 2.91 -14.36
C ALA A 165 37.88 4.17 -15.11
N PRO A 166 38.75 5.12 -15.54
CA PRO A 166 38.36 6.26 -16.37
C PRO A 166 37.73 5.88 -17.71
N VAL A 167 38.27 4.85 -18.39
CA VAL A 167 37.74 4.42 -19.69
C VAL A 167 36.38 3.73 -19.55
N ALA A 168 36.22 2.88 -18.53
CA ALA A 168 34.93 2.30 -18.19
C ALA A 168 33.89 3.38 -17.85
N SER A 169 34.29 4.39 -17.06
CA SER A 169 33.43 5.52 -16.70
C SER A 169 33.03 6.34 -17.93
N LEU A 170 33.95 6.58 -18.87
CA LEU A 170 33.67 7.31 -20.12
C LEU A 170 32.63 6.57 -20.96
N THR A 171 32.74 5.24 -21.08
CA THR A 171 31.74 4.41 -21.79
C THR A 171 30.35 4.55 -21.17
N VAL A 172 30.24 4.49 -19.84
CA VAL A 172 28.98 4.68 -19.13
C VAL A 172 28.39 6.07 -19.38
N VAL A 173 29.21 7.13 -19.27
CA VAL A 173 28.78 8.52 -19.49
C VAL A 173 28.27 8.74 -20.91
N ALA A 174 28.97 8.17 -21.92
CA ALA A 174 28.59 8.29 -23.32
C ALA A 174 27.17 7.75 -23.60
N PHE A 175 26.80 6.64 -22.99
CA PHE A 175 25.49 6.00 -23.22
C PHE A 175 24.39 6.45 -22.25
N ARG A 176 24.73 6.95 -21.08
CA ARG A 176 23.79 7.27 -20.00
C ARG A 176 22.63 8.16 -20.45
N ARG A 177 22.94 9.27 -21.16
CA ARG A 177 21.90 10.23 -21.61
C ARG A 177 20.95 9.59 -22.60
N ARG A 178 21.45 8.74 -23.52
CA ARG A 178 20.65 8.08 -24.53
C ARG A 178 19.76 7.01 -23.91
N ILE A 179 20.32 6.16 -23.05
CA ILE A 179 19.57 5.12 -22.32
C ILE A 179 18.46 5.76 -21.46
N SER A 180 18.80 6.80 -20.69
CA SER A 180 17.83 7.48 -19.83
C SER A 180 16.67 8.08 -20.61
N ARG A 181 16.92 8.70 -21.77
CA ARG A 181 15.88 9.27 -22.64
C ARG A 181 14.93 8.21 -23.17
N VAL A 182 15.48 7.12 -23.73
CA VAL A 182 14.69 6.05 -24.33
C VAL A 182 13.91 5.27 -23.26
N ASN A 183 14.53 5.02 -22.11
CA ASN A 183 13.89 4.35 -20.98
C ASN A 183 12.71 5.19 -20.43
N ARG A 184 12.87 6.51 -20.34
CA ARG A 184 11.77 7.39 -19.93
C ARG A 184 10.61 7.35 -20.92
N ALA A 185 10.90 7.38 -22.23
CA ALA A 185 9.86 7.29 -23.26
C ALA A 185 9.10 5.96 -23.22
N PHE A 186 9.81 4.84 -23.04
CA PHE A 186 9.18 3.52 -22.88
C PHE A 186 8.34 3.43 -21.60
N ARG A 187 8.83 3.98 -20.48
CA ARG A 187 8.08 3.97 -19.21
C ARG A 187 6.77 4.75 -19.31
N LEU A 188 6.80 5.95 -19.89
CA LEU A 188 5.58 6.75 -20.09
C LEU A 188 4.56 6.02 -20.96
N GLU A 189 5.02 5.36 -22.04
CA GLU A 189 4.14 4.56 -22.88
C GLU A 189 3.53 3.36 -22.16
N MET A 190 4.33 2.69 -21.31
CA MET A 190 3.84 1.57 -20.51
C MET A 190 2.81 2.03 -19.46
N GLU A 191 2.99 3.21 -18.87
CA GLU A 191 2.01 3.82 -17.96
C GLU A 191 0.70 4.12 -18.69
N GLU A 192 0.76 4.68 -19.90
CA GLU A 192 -0.41 4.95 -20.74
C GLU A 192 -1.10 3.64 -21.18
N THR A 193 -0.33 2.65 -21.61
CA THR A 193 -0.86 1.33 -21.98
C THR A 193 -1.56 0.66 -20.79
N SER A 194 -0.98 0.74 -19.59
CA SER A 194 -1.59 0.18 -18.38
C SER A 194 -2.91 0.86 -18.03
N ALA A 195 -3.00 2.18 -18.18
CA ALA A 195 -4.24 2.93 -17.97
C ALA A 195 -5.32 2.51 -18.99
N ARG A 196 -4.96 2.38 -20.28
CA ARG A 196 -5.89 1.95 -21.33
C ARG A 196 -6.36 0.51 -21.17
N VAL A 197 -5.48 -0.40 -20.72
CA VAL A 197 -5.89 -1.79 -20.39
C VAL A 197 -6.92 -1.79 -19.28
N MET A 198 -6.73 -0.98 -18.23
CA MET A 198 -7.69 -0.87 -17.12
C MET A 198 -9.03 -0.35 -17.61
N GLU A 199 -9.04 0.74 -18.40
CA GLU A 199 -10.23 1.30 -19.03
C GLU A 199 -10.95 0.25 -19.92
N MET A 200 -10.20 -0.47 -20.75
CA MET A 200 -10.77 -1.53 -21.60
C MET A 200 -11.44 -2.63 -20.77
N VAL A 201 -10.82 -3.08 -19.68
CA VAL A 201 -11.39 -4.12 -18.80
C VAL A 201 -12.69 -3.63 -18.16
N GLU A 202 -12.74 -2.40 -17.67
CA GLU A 202 -13.95 -1.80 -17.09
C GLU A 202 -15.06 -1.63 -18.13
N MET A 203 -14.70 -1.34 -19.39
CA MET A 203 -15.63 -1.13 -20.48
C MET A 203 -16.11 -2.42 -21.18
N ILE A 204 -15.61 -3.62 -20.82
CA ILE A 204 -16.03 -4.89 -21.44
C ILE A 204 -17.56 -5.06 -21.50
N PRO A 205 -18.35 -4.79 -20.44
CA PRO A 205 -19.80 -4.93 -20.51
C PRO A 205 -20.44 -3.99 -21.54
N VAL A 206 -19.94 -2.75 -21.63
CA VAL A 206 -20.42 -1.74 -22.59
C VAL A 206 -20.02 -2.11 -24.00
N THR A 207 -18.79 -2.51 -24.22
CA THR A 207 -18.24 -2.95 -25.50
C THR A 207 -19.08 -4.10 -26.08
N ARG A 208 -19.38 -5.10 -25.24
CA ARG A 208 -20.23 -6.24 -25.64
C ARG A 208 -21.69 -5.85 -25.90
N ALA A 209 -22.25 -4.99 -25.04
CA ALA A 209 -23.63 -4.51 -25.23
C ALA A 209 -23.86 -3.79 -26.56
N HIS A 210 -22.79 -3.21 -27.13
CA HIS A 210 -22.84 -2.44 -28.38
C HIS A 210 -22.14 -3.13 -29.56
N ALA A 211 -21.68 -4.39 -29.40
CA ALA A 211 -20.94 -5.17 -30.40
C ALA A 211 -19.71 -4.42 -30.98
N LEU A 212 -18.91 -3.80 -30.07
CA LEU A 212 -17.73 -3.00 -30.43
C LEU A 212 -16.42 -3.72 -30.17
N GLU A 213 -16.42 -5.06 -29.97
CA GLU A 213 -15.26 -5.87 -29.60
C GLU A 213 -14.09 -5.71 -30.59
N GLU A 214 -14.40 -5.73 -31.91
CA GLU A 214 -13.34 -5.60 -32.93
C GLU A 214 -12.73 -4.20 -32.96
N VAL A 215 -13.53 -3.17 -32.72
CA VAL A 215 -13.03 -1.78 -32.64
C VAL A 215 -12.07 -1.61 -31.46
N GLU A 216 -12.45 -2.13 -30.30
CA GLU A 216 -11.63 -2.01 -29.10
C GLU A 216 -10.37 -2.87 -29.18
N LYS A 217 -10.46 -4.07 -29.76
CA LYS A 217 -9.32 -4.94 -30.05
C LYS A 217 -8.31 -4.26 -31.00
N GLU A 218 -8.78 -3.62 -32.07
CA GLU A 218 -7.91 -2.91 -33.01
C GLU A 218 -7.23 -1.71 -32.33
N ARG A 219 -7.97 -0.94 -31.52
CA ARG A 219 -7.45 0.18 -30.74
C ARG A 219 -6.36 -0.27 -29.76
N MET A 220 -6.61 -1.36 -29.03
CA MET A 220 -5.63 -1.92 -28.08
C MET A 220 -4.42 -2.52 -28.80
N SER A 221 -4.63 -3.21 -29.92
CA SER A 221 -3.54 -3.75 -30.73
C SER A 221 -2.57 -2.66 -31.21
N ARG A 222 -3.09 -1.52 -31.64
CA ARG A 222 -2.27 -0.37 -32.06
C ARG A 222 -1.44 0.17 -30.88
N GLN A 223 -2.05 0.34 -29.71
CA GLN A 223 -1.37 0.79 -28.50
C GLN A 223 -0.25 -0.17 -28.09
N LEU A 224 -0.51 -1.49 -28.12
CA LEU A 224 0.48 -2.52 -27.80
C LEU A 224 1.64 -2.53 -28.79
N GLN A 225 1.39 -2.28 -30.09
CA GLN A 225 2.43 -2.16 -31.12
C GLN A 225 3.32 -0.93 -30.88
N GLU A 226 2.75 0.22 -30.51
CA GLU A 226 3.53 1.42 -30.16
C GLU A 226 4.42 1.17 -28.95
N THR A 227 3.88 0.50 -27.94
CA THR A 227 4.65 0.10 -26.75
C THR A 227 5.77 -0.85 -27.10
N ALA A 228 5.51 -1.86 -27.95
CA ALA A 228 6.50 -2.81 -28.41
C ALA A 228 7.63 -2.11 -29.20
N GLU A 229 7.31 -1.16 -30.08
CA GLU A 229 8.30 -0.39 -30.84
C GLU A 229 9.21 0.45 -29.94
N LYS A 230 8.66 1.10 -28.90
CA LYS A 230 9.46 1.85 -27.91
C LYS A 230 10.31 0.90 -27.05
N GLY A 231 9.77 -0.30 -26.70
CA GLY A 231 10.50 -1.37 -26.05
C GLY A 231 11.69 -1.85 -26.89
N TYR A 232 11.44 -2.16 -28.16
CA TYR A 232 12.48 -2.55 -29.09
C TYR A 232 13.62 -1.52 -29.19
N ARG A 233 13.29 -0.23 -29.29
CA ARG A 233 14.29 0.85 -29.32
C ARG A 233 15.13 0.89 -28.03
N LEU A 234 14.50 0.66 -26.87
CA LEU A 234 15.20 0.58 -25.61
C LEU A 234 16.16 -0.61 -25.59
N ASP A 235 15.70 -1.79 -25.98
CA ASP A 235 16.49 -3.03 -26.03
C ASP A 235 17.70 -2.89 -26.97
N MET A 236 17.51 -2.27 -28.14
CA MET A 236 18.61 -2.03 -29.08
C MET A 236 19.67 -1.08 -28.52
N VAL A 237 19.26 -0.02 -27.79
CA VAL A 237 20.21 0.91 -27.16
C VAL A 237 20.95 0.21 -26.01
N GLN A 238 20.26 -0.60 -25.21
CA GLN A 238 20.86 -1.37 -24.11
C GLN A 238 21.80 -2.46 -24.64
N SER A 239 21.41 -3.18 -25.70
CA SER A 239 22.23 -4.19 -26.34
C SER A 239 23.53 -3.61 -26.90
N ASN A 240 23.45 -2.47 -27.61
CA ASN A 240 24.62 -1.78 -28.13
C ASN A 240 25.55 -1.27 -27.01
N PHE A 241 24.99 -0.80 -25.91
CA PHE A 241 25.77 -0.42 -24.72
C PHE A 241 26.48 -1.65 -24.12
N GLY A 242 25.74 -2.76 -23.96
CA GLY A 242 26.32 -4.02 -23.48
C GLY A 242 27.44 -4.52 -24.36
N ALA A 243 27.24 -4.53 -25.70
CA ALA A 243 28.24 -4.94 -26.66
C ALA A 243 29.50 -4.05 -26.63
N ALA A 244 29.32 -2.71 -26.61
CA ALA A 244 30.43 -1.77 -26.49
C ALA A 244 31.22 -1.97 -25.19
N GLY A 245 30.51 -2.12 -24.08
CA GLY A 245 31.13 -2.40 -22.77
C GLY A 245 31.91 -3.72 -22.78
N TRP A 246 31.33 -4.78 -23.38
CA TRP A 246 32.01 -6.08 -23.51
C TRP A 246 33.27 -5.96 -24.34
N VAL A 247 33.26 -5.28 -25.50
CA VAL A 247 34.45 -5.10 -26.35
C VAL A 247 35.54 -4.34 -25.59
N VAL A 248 35.20 -3.23 -24.94
CA VAL A 248 36.15 -2.46 -24.12
C VAL A 248 36.77 -3.34 -23.04
N PHE A 249 35.94 -4.11 -22.34
CA PHE A 249 36.42 -5.07 -21.33
C PHE A 249 37.38 -6.10 -21.90
N GLN A 250 37.03 -6.73 -23.03
CA GLN A 250 37.89 -7.76 -23.69
C GLN A 250 39.20 -7.15 -24.16
N CYS A 251 39.21 -5.93 -24.68
CA CYS A 251 40.45 -5.24 -25.05
C CYS A 251 41.36 -5.05 -23.83
N PHE A 252 40.83 -4.59 -22.71
CA PHE A 252 41.61 -4.42 -21.49
C PHE A 252 42.07 -5.76 -20.90
N GLN A 253 41.29 -6.81 -21.02
CA GLN A 253 41.65 -8.16 -20.59
C GLN A 253 42.82 -8.70 -21.43
N ALA A 254 42.80 -8.49 -22.76
CA ALA A 254 43.89 -8.84 -23.64
C ALA A 254 45.16 -8.02 -23.32
N LEU A 255 45.00 -6.71 -23.08
CA LEU A 255 46.11 -5.85 -22.65
C LEU A 255 46.70 -6.29 -21.31
N CYS A 256 45.84 -6.67 -20.34
CA CYS A 256 46.28 -7.21 -19.06
C CYS A 256 47.08 -8.50 -19.22
N LEU A 257 46.62 -9.41 -20.11
CA LEU A 257 47.35 -10.64 -20.43
C LEU A 257 48.71 -10.33 -21.04
N GLY A 258 48.76 -9.48 -22.07
CA GLY A 258 50.01 -9.07 -22.71
C GLY A 258 51.00 -8.41 -21.75
N PHE A 259 50.48 -7.48 -20.92
CA PHE A 259 51.29 -6.77 -19.94
C PHE A 259 51.82 -7.69 -18.83
N SER A 260 50.95 -8.53 -18.23
CA SER A 260 51.39 -9.51 -17.23
C SER A 260 52.34 -10.58 -17.81
N GLY A 261 52.09 -11.02 -19.05
CA GLY A 261 53.00 -11.90 -19.78
C GLY A 261 54.38 -11.29 -20.04
N PHE A 262 54.41 -9.98 -20.42
CA PHE A 262 55.69 -9.26 -20.58
C PHE A 262 56.44 -9.11 -19.24
N MET A 263 55.72 -8.83 -18.15
CA MET A 263 56.28 -8.75 -16.80
C MET A 263 56.87 -10.11 -16.36
N ALA A 264 56.19 -11.22 -16.69
CA ALA A 264 56.66 -12.57 -16.41
C ALA A 264 57.91 -12.90 -17.25
N PHE A 265 57.90 -12.55 -18.55
CA PHE A 265 59.06 -12.70 -19.44
C PHE A 265 60.29 -11.95 -18.92
N ARG A 266 60.09 -10.76 -18.32
CA ARG A 266 61.17 -9.98 -17.68
C ARG A 266 61.57 -10.54 -16.27
N GLY A 267 60.94 -11.59 -15.79
CA GLY A 267 61.22 -12.16 -14.47
C GLY A 267 60.75 -11.31 -13.30
N LEU A 268 59.89 -10.31 -13.52
CA LEU A 268 59.36 -9.41 -12.50
C LEU A 268 58.17 -10.00 -11.74
N ILE A 269 57.51 -11.02 -12.30
CA ILE A 269 56.45 -11.81 -11.67
C ILE A 269 56.62 -13.28 -12.06
N LEU A 270 56.02 -14.21 -11.31
CA LEU A 270 55.99 -15.62 -11.65
C LEU A 270 54.97 -15.90 -12.76
N VAL A 271 55.17 -16.97 -13.54
CA VAL A 271 54.29 -17.32 -14.67
C VAL A 271 52.86 -17.60 -14.22
N GLY A 272 52.66 -18.28 -13.08
CA GLY A 272 51.34 -18.53 -12.53
C GLY A 272 50.64 -17.27 -12.05
N ASP A 273 51.35 -16.17 -11.73
CA ASP A 273 50.76 -14.91 -11.34
C ASP A 273 50.01 -14.22 -12.50
N ILE A 274 50.27 -14.60 -13.76
CA ILE A 274 49.50 -14.15 -14.94
C ILE A 274 48.01 -14.51 -14.73
N THR A 275 47.72 -15.74 -14.33
CA THR A 275 46.34 -16.19 -14.07
C THR A 275 45.69 -15.45 -12.88
N PHE A 276 46.49 -15.18 -11.84
CA PHE A 276 46.05 -14.38 -10.71
C PHE A 276 45.63 -12.97 -11.16
N TYR A 277 46.45 -12.25 -11.93
CA TYR A 277 46.14 -10.89 -12.37
C TYR A 277 44.97 -10.85 -13.34
N GLN A 278 44.86 -11.83 -14.27
CA GLN A 278 43.70 -11.98 -15.16
C GLN A 278 42.39 -12.14 -14.40
N THR A 279 42.36 -13.06 -13.45
CA THR A 279 41.15 -13.30 -12.63
C THR A 279 40.84 -12.13 -11.73
N SER A 280 41.84 -11.50 -11.12
CA SER A 280 41.66 -10.30 -10.31
C SER A 280 41.13 -9.14 -11.11
N PHE A 281 41.65 -8.91 -12.32
CA PHE A 281 41.14 -7.91 -13.25
C PHE A 281 39.67 -8.13 -13.59
N THR A 282 39.31 -9.36 -13.99
CA THR A 282 37.92 -9.75 -14.27
C THR A 282 37.01 -9.50 -13.07
N THR A 283 37.47 -9.85 -11.88
CA THR A 283 36.70 -9.61 -10.62
C THR A 283 36.48 -8.13 -10.41
N VAL A 284 37.49 -7.28 -10.51
CA VAL A 284 37.39 -5.82 -10.34
C VAL A 284 36.36 -5.22 -11.30
N VAL A 285 36.43 -5.58 -12.59
CA VAL A 285 35.48 -5.06 -13.60
C VAL A 285 34.08 -5.55 -13.35
N ASN A 286 33.88 -6.78 -12.93
CA ASN A 286 32.56 -7.29 -12.56
C ASN A 286 31.94 -6.51 -11.39
N GLN A 287 32.75 -6.04 -10.42
CA GLN A 287 32.26 -5.20 -9.32
C GLN A 287 31.77 -3.82 -9.83
N PHE A 288 32.43 -3.21 -10.81
CA PHE A 288 31.93 -1.98 -11.44
C PHE A 288 30.59 -2.20 -12.13
N THR A 289 30.44 -3.31 -12.86
CA THR A 289 29.17 -3.69 -13.50
C THR A 289 28.06 -3.90 -12.46
N ALA A 290 28.36 -4.59 -11.36
CA ALA A 290 27.42 -4.79 -10.26
C ALA A 290 26.98 -3.47 -9.62
N LEU A 291 27.91 -2.51 -9.45
CA LEU A 291 27.59 -1.18 -8.92
C LEU A 291 26.63 -0.41 -9.83
N ILE A 292 26.86 -0.47 -11.16
CA ILE A 292 25.97 0.18 -12.14
C ILE A 292 24.57 -0.43 -12.10
N ASN A 293 24.46 -1.75 -12.02
CA ASN A 293 23.19 -2.47 -11.96
C ASN A 293 22.42 -2.21 -10.64
N LEU A 294 23.12 -1.82 -9.59
CA LEU A 294 22.50 -1.49 -8.30
C LEU A 294 21.78 -0.13 -8.33
N LEU A 295 22.19 0.82 -9.18
CA LEU A 295 21.65 2.17 -9.22
C LEU A 295 20.13 2.25 -9.44
N PRO A 296 19.51 1.52 -10.40
CA PRO A 296 18.05 1.54 -10.58
C PRO A 296 17.30 1.02 -9.34
N ILE A 297 17.83 -0.02 -8.70
CA ILE A 297 17.26 -0.63 -7.50
C ILE A 297 17.29 0.37 -6.34
N MET A 298 18.42 1.07 -6.20
CA MET A 298 18.57 2.15 -5.20
C MET A 298 17.57 3.27 -5.44
N THR A 299 17.43 3.73 -6.68
CA THR A 299 16.51 4.83 -7.01
C THR A 299 15.07 4.44 -6.68
N LYS A 300 14.60 3.29 -7.18
CA LYS A 300 13.25 2.78 -6.91
C LYS A 300 13.00 2.58 -5.42
N GLY A 301 13.94 1.94 -4.73
CA GLY A 301 13.80 1.67 -3.30
C GLY A 301 13.79 2.95 -2.45
N LEU A 302 14.60 3.98 -2.81
CA LEU A 302 14.59 5.26 -2.13
C LEU A 302 13.29 6.06 -2.36
N GLU A 303 12.72 5.99 -3.58
CA GLU A 303 11.39 6.55 -3.87
C GLU A 303 10.32 5.87 -2.98
N SER A 304 10.36 4.55 -2.86
CA SER A 304 9.44 3.81 -1.99
C SER A 304 9.65 4.12 -0.50
N VAL A 305 10.90 4.33 -0.03
CA VAL A 305 11.18 4.82 1.33
C VAL A 305 10.55 6.18 1.58
N THR A 306 10.59 7.07 0.59
CA THR A 306 9.94 8.39 0.69
C THR A 306 8.43 8.24 0.74
N SER A 307 7.85 7.44 -0.17
CA SER A 307 6.41 7.17 -0.24
C SER A 307 5.82 6.57 1.04
N VAL A 308 6.50 5.57 1.63
CA VAL A 308 6.11 4.99 2.94
C VAL A 308 6.34 5.99 4.07
N GLY A 309 7.44 6.74 4.01
CA GLY A 309 7.78 7.78 4.98
C GLY A 309 6.75 8.89 5.05
N GLU A 310 6.17 9.33 3.93
CA GLU A 310 5.07 10.31 3.87
C GLU A 310 3.86 9.86 4.68
N VAL A 311 3.47 8.59 4.56
CA VAL A 311 2.33 8.04 5.31
C VAL A 311 2.65 7.96 6.79
N LEU A 312 3.81 7.39 7.15
CA LEU A 312 4.20 7.20 8.56
C LEU A 312 4.43 8.51 9.31
N SER A 313 4.85 9.57 8.61
CA SER A 313 5.09 10.90 9.18
C SER A 313 3.94 11.89 8.98
N SER A 314 2.81 11.46 8.45
CA SER A 314 1.64 12.33 8.30
C SER A 314 1.10 12.73 9.67
N ASP A 315 0.88 14.03 9.85
CA ASP A 315 0.27 14.62 11.06
C ASP A 315 -1.25 14.67 10.98
N ASP A 316 -1.84 14.25 9.84
CA ASP A 316 -3.29 14.21 9.63
C ASP A 316 -3.91 12.98 10.32
N VAL A 317 -3.84 12.96 11.64
CA VAL A 317 -4.35 11.90 12.50
C VAL A 317 -5.60 12.35 13.27
N GLU A 318 -6.44 11.39 13.64
CA GLU A 318 -7.54 11.65 14.55
C GLU A 318 -7.01 11.77 15.99
N GLU A 319 -6.98 12.98 16.50
CA GLU A 319 -6.52 13.25 17.87
C GLU A 319 -7.56 12.80 18.90
N ASN A 320 -7.23 11.79 19.69
CA ASN A 320 -8.06 11.31 20.81
C ASN A 320 -7.34 11.39 22.16
N GLU A 321 -6.02 11.58 22.18
CA GLU A 321 -5.23 11.65 23.41
C GLU A 321 -5.57 12.90 24.24
N GLY A 322 -5.76 12.74 25.53
CA GLY A 322 -6.07 13.83 26.45
C GLY A 322 -7.50 14.35 26.36
N LYS A 323 -8.37 13.79 25.50
CA LYS A 323 -9.78 14.16 25.38
C LYS A 323 -10.65 13.37 26.37
N THR A 324 -11.84 13.93 26.68
CA THR A 324 -12.77 13.33 27.62
C THR A 324 -13.34 12.02 27.09
N GLU A 325 -13.21 10.95 27.86
CA GLU A 325 -13.84 9.67 27.56
C GLU A 325 -15.31 9.68 28.01
N LEU A 326 -16.20 9.22 27.13
CA LEU A 326 -17.63 9.10 27.46
C LEU A 326 -17.91 7.72 28.06
N ALA A 327 -18.39 7.68 29.29
CA ALA A 327 -18.90 6.48 29.95
C ALA A 327 -20.37 6.20 29.58
N GLU A 328 -21.18 7.25 29.39
CA GLU A 328 -22.60 7.18 29.04
C GLU A 328 -22.94 8.25 28.01
N LEU A 329 -24.00 8.03 27.26
CA LEU A 329 -24.55 8.98 26.30
C LEU A 329 -26.07 8.96 26.37
N ARG A 330 -26.68 10.15 26.54
CA ARG A 330 -28.15 10.34 26.49
C ARG A 330 -28.62 10.59 25.06
N GLY A 331 -27.80 11.27 24.25
CA GLY A 331 -28.06 11.53 22.84
C GLY A 331 -28.76 12.85 22.55
N ALA A 332 -28.56 13.89 23.38
CA ALA A 332 -28.94 15.25 23.01
C ALA A 332 -27.89 15.89 22.13
N PHE A 333 -28.32 16.62 21.10
CA PHE A 333 -27.40 17.36 20.21
C PHE A 333 -27.82 18.83 20.13
N SER A 334 -26.83 19.73 20.12
CA SER A 334 -27.01 21.14 19.83
C SER A 334 -25.97 21.63 18.83
N PHE A 335 -26.43 22.08 17.68
CA PHE A 335 -25.60 22.68 16.64
C PHE A 335 -25.70 24.20 16.77
N ARG A 336 -24.57 24.88 16.93
CA ARG A 336 -24.50 26.32 17.14
C ARG A 336 -23.67 26.98 16.07
N HIS A 337 -24.33 27.72 15.17
CA HIS A 337 -23.69 28.48 14.08
C HIS A 337 -22.66 27.64 13.31
N LEU A 338 -23.00 26.37 13.05
CA LEU A 338 -22.12 25.40 12.45
C LEU A 338 -21.80 25.79 10.99
N ALA A 339 -20.52 25.88 10.67
CA ALA A 339 -20.05 26.05 9.29
C ALA A 339 -18.96 25.05 8.97
N TYR A 340 -18.98 24.57 7.71
CA TYR A 340 -17.98 23.62 7.23
C TYR A 340 -17.64 23.85 5.75
N ARG A 341 -16.36 23.65 5.43
CA ARG A 341 -15.79 23.72 4.09
C ARG A 341 -14.80 22.57 3.89
N TYR A 342 -14.87 21.92 2.74
CA TYR A 342 -13.86 20.88 2.39
C TYR A 342 -12.50 21.51 2.15
N PRO A 343 -11.40 20.85 2.55
CA PRO A 343 -10.05 21.30 2.25
C PRO A 343 -9.86 21.53 0.74
N GLY A 344 -9.31 22.71 0.38
CA GLY A 344 -9.10 23.11 -1.03
C GLY A 344 -10.33 23.66 -1.75
N SER A 345 -11.51 23.73 -1.11
CA SER A 345 -12.70 24.37 -1.68
C SER A 345 -12.81 25.82 -1.20
N GLU A 346 -13.23 26.73 -2.05
CA GLU A 346 -13.56 28.11 -1.65
C GLU A 346 -14.97 28.22 -1.06
N LYS A 347 -15.85 27.29 -1.41
CA LYS A 347 -17.28 27.33 -1.03
C LYS A 347 -17.53 26.56 0.26
N ARG A 348 -18.24 27.17 1.22
CA ARG A 348 -18.79 26.49 2.39
C ARG A 348 -19.92 25.57 1.97
N VAL A 349 -19.93 24.36 2.53
CA VAL A 349 -20.97 23.35 2.31
C VAL A 349 -22.06 23.45 3.38
N LEU A 350 -21.69 23.85 4.59
CA LEU A 350 -22.61 24.24 5.66
C LEU A 350 -22.30 25.67 6.09
N GLU A 351 -23.35 26.45 6.33
CA GLU A 351 -23.24 27.84 6.72
C GLU A 351 -24.36 28.20 7.72
N ASP A 352 -23.98 28.62 8.92
CA ASP A 352 -24.88 29.06 9.97
C ASP A 352 -25.99 28.03 10.32
N PHE A 353 -25.60 26.74 10.41
CA PHE A 353 -26.52 25.65 10.71
C PHE A 353 -26.77 25.61 12.24
N CYS A 354 -28.00 25.83 12.67
CA CYS A 354 -28.43 25.83 14.08
C CYS A 354 -29.60 24.86 14.29
N LEU A 355 -29.45 23.88 15.19
CA LEU A 355 -30.47 22.88 15.49
C LEU A 355 -30.28 22.33 16.89
N ASP A 356 -31.37 22.20 17.66
CA ASP A 356 -31.41 21.49 18.94
C ASP A 356 -32.20 20.19 18.80
N VAL A 357 -31.64 19.08 19.27
CA VAL A 357 -32.22 17.73 19.20
C VAL A 357 -32.29 17.13 20.61
N ARG A 358 -33.44 16.65 20.98
CA ARG A 358 -33.68 16.00 22.29
C ARG A 358 -33.30 14.51 22.24
N PRO A 359 -32.90 13.91 23.38
CA PRO A 359 -32.70 12.46 23.45
C PRO A 359 -33.92 11.69 22.95
N GLY A 360 -33.70 10.65 22.17
CA GLY A 360 -34.75 9.79 21.61
C GLY A 360 -35.55 10.40 20.45
N GLN A 361 -35.22 11.60 19.99
CA GLN A 361 -35.93 12.28 18.90
C GLN A 361 -35.41 11.80 17.52
N THR A 362 -36.34 11.59 16.59
CA THR A 362 -36.04 11.24 15.20
C THR A 362 -36.08 12.49 14.32
N ILE A 363 -34.95 12.83 13.70
CA ILE A 363 -34.77 13.98 12.83
C ILE A 363 -34.63 13.52 11.38
N ALA A 364 -35.55 13.92 10.51
CA ALA A 364 -35.40 13.72 9.07
C ALA A 364 -34.72 14.94 8.42
N VAL A 365 -33.59 14.70 7.75
CA VAL A 365 -32.86 15.73 6.99
C VAL A 365 -33.19 15.54 5.52
N VAL A 366 -33.84 16.52 4.94
CA VAL A 366 -34.28 16.51 3.54
C VAL A 366 -33.70 17.70 2.77
N GLY A 367 -33.65 17.64 1.45
CA GLY A 367 -33.13 18.70 0.60
C GLY A 367 -32.57 18.18 -0.69
N GLU A 368 -32.27 19.08 -1.63
CA GLU A 368 -31.69 18.74 -2.93
C GLU A 368 -30.32 18.05 -2.80
N SER A 369 -29.88 17.40 -3.91
CA SER A 369 -28.51 16.86 -3.98
C SER A 369 -27.50 18.01 -3.82
N GLY A 370 -26.47 17.80 -2.99
CA GLY A 370 -25.48 18.84 -2.70
C GLY A 370 -25.89 19.87 -1.65
N ALA A 371 -27.06 19.74 -0.99
CA ALA A 371 -27.46 20.65 0.10
C ALA A 371 -26.64 20.54 1.40
N GLY A 372 -25.74 19.53 1.51
CA GLY A 372 -24.86 19.35 2.68
C GLY A 372 -25.29 18.23 3.62
N LYS A 373 -26.29 17.41 3.28
CA LYS A 373 -26.83 16.33 4.14
C LYS A 373 -25.76 15.30 4.57
N SER A 374 -25.02 14.75 3.61
CA SER A 374 -23.96 13.75 3.91
C SER A 374 -22.77 14.37 4.68
N THR A 375 -22.52 15.67 4.46
CA THR A 375 -21.52 16.43 5.25
C THR A 375 -21.96 16.55 6.70
N LEU A 376 -23.24 16.85 6.96
CA LEU A 376 -23.81 16.88 8.31
C LEU A 376 -23.67 15.52 9.00
N MET A 377 -23.96 14.42 8.29
CA MET A 377 -23.78 13.06 8.84
C MET A 377 -22.31 12.76 9.19
N SER A 378 -21.37 13.17 8.33
CA SER A 378 -19.93 13.00 8.59
C SER A 378 -19.45 13.82 9.81
N LEU A 379 -19.99 15.02 10.01
CA LEU A 379 -19.71 15.83 11.19
C LEU A 379 -20.29 15.21 12.46
N LEU A 380 -21.48 14.62 12.38
CA LEU A 380 -22.11 13.89 13.49
C LEU A 380 -21.32 12.66 13.93
N VAL A 381 -20.73 11.91 12.98
CA VAL A 381 -19.83 10.78 13.29
C VAL A 381 -18.49 11.25 13.87
N GLY A 382 -18.16 12.53 13.68
CA GLY A 382 -16.84 13.07 13.99
C GLY A 382 -15.77 12.62 12.99
N PHE A 383 -16.14 12.32 11.75
CA PHE A 383 -15.18 12.08 10.64
C PHE A 383 -14.55 13.37 10.16
N MET A 384 -15.24 14.48 10.40
CA MET A 384 -14.82 15.83 10.07
C MET A 384 -15.11 16.73 11.26
N MET A 385 -14.34 17.81 11.42
CA MET A 385 -14.57 18.84 12.44
C MET A 385 -15.07 20.12 11.78
N PRO A 386 -15.94 20.89 12.45
CA PRO A 386 -16.47 22.15 11.92
C PRO A 386 -15.33 23.17 11.69
N GLU A 387 -15.46 24.02 10.65
CA GLU A 387 -14.58 25.17 10.42
C GLU A 387 -14.84 26.26 11.47
N SER A 388 -16.11 26.46 11.83
CA SER A 388 -16.55 27.36 12.89
C SER A 388 -17.89 26.91 13.45
N GLY A 389 -18.25 27.44 14.63
CA GLY A 389 -19.41 26.99 15.40
C GLY A 389 -19.06 25.76 16.23
N GLN A 390 -20.08 25.10 16.80
CA GLN A 390 -19.92 23.98 17.74
C GLN A 390 -20.99 22.91 17.52
N ILE A 391 -20.58 21.67 17.76
CA ILE A 391 -21.52 20.52 17.92
C ILE A 391 -21.40 20.06 19.36
N LEU A 392 -22.45 20.29 20.12
CA LEU A 392 -22.54 19.85 21.52
C LEU A 392 -23.29 18.52 21.59
N ILE A 393 -22.70 17.55 22.25
CA ILE A 393 -23.27 16.22 22.52
C ILE A 393 -23.47 16.12 24.04
N ASP A 394 -24.72 16.01 24.50
CA ASP A 394 -25.09 16.10 25.92
C ASP A 394 -24.46 17.31 26.62
N GLY A 395 -24.32 18.44 25.92
CA GLY A 395 -23.73 19.68 26.39
C GLY A 395 -22.20 19.77 26.30
N GLN A 396 -21.51 18.75 25.87
CA GLN A 396 -20.05 18.73 25.66
C GLN A 396 -19.70 18.92 24.20
N ASP A 397 -18.70 19.75 23.89
CA ASP A 397 -18.24 19.98 22.53
C ASP A 397 -17.54 18.71 21.95
N ILE A 398 -17.96 18.26 20.77
CA ILE A 398 -17.41 17.09 20.08
C ILE A 398 -15.88 17.17 19.92
N SER A 399 -15.32 18.37 19.79
CA SER A 399 -13.88 18.59 19.66
C SER A 399 -13.09 18.21 20.92
N THR A 400 -13.75 18.19 22.09
CA THR A 400 -13.15 17.84 23.39
C THR A 400 -13.38 16.39 23.80
N ILE A 401 -14.19 15.65 23.04
CA ILE A 401 -14.59 14.27 23.33
C ILE A 401 -13.63 13.29 22.61
N ASN A 402 -13.28 12.19 23.29
CA ASN A 402 -12.62 11.05 22.65
C ASN A 402 -13.60 10.35 21.71
N LEU A 403 -13.38 10.50 20.40
CA LEU A 403 -14.30 10.00 19.37
C LEU A 403 -14.40 8.48 19.34
N LYS A 404 -13.38 7.75 19.79
CA LYS A 404 -13.46 6.28 19.89
C LYS A 404 -14.48 5.85 20.93
N THR A 405 -14.55 6.54 22.07
CA THR A 405 -15.56 6.26 23.11
C THR A 405 -16.94 6.72 22.69
N TYR A 406 -17.07 7.88 22.05
CA TYR A 406 -18.32 8.37 21.48
C TYR A 406 -18.94 7.40 20.47
N ARG A 407 -18.14 6.93 19.50
CA ARG A 407 -18.62 6.02 18.44
C ARG A 407 -19.07 4.64 18.94
N ARG A 408 -18.78 4.27 20.20
CA ARG A 408 -19.34 3.05 20.81
C ARG A 408 -20.85 3.14 21.02
N PHE A 409 -21.37 4.35 21.19
CA PHE A 409 -22.80 4.63 21.37
C PHE A 409 -23.52 4.94 20.06
N LEU A 410 -22.81 4.92 18.94
CA LEU A 410 -23.30 5.32 17.63
C LEU A 410 -23.33 4.13 16.67
N SER A 411 -24.39 4.05 15.86
CA SER A 411 -24.44 3.14 14.71
C SER A 411 -24.82 3.88 13.44
N VAL A 412 -24.16 3.51 12.35
CA VAL A 412 -24.39 4.09 11.02
C VAL A 412 -24.92 2.99 10.10
N VAL A 413 -26.04 3.25 9.44
CA VAL A 413 -26.55 2.43 8.34
C VAL A 413 -26.36 3.22 7.05
N PRO A 414 -25.35 2.91 6.24
CA PRO A 414 -25.05 3.65 5.02
C PRO A 414 -26.02 3.32 3.88
N GLN A 415 -26.08 4.17 2.87
CA GLN A 415 -26.86 3.98 1.64
C GLN A 415 -26.47 2.68 0.93
N THR A 416 -25.19 2.41 0.80
CA THR A 416 -24.64 1.16 0.25
C THR A 416 -23.94 0.37 1.34
N PRO A 417 -24.52 -0.75 1.82
CA PRO A 417 -23.92 -1.58 2.86
C PRO A 417 -22.61 -2.21 2.40
N LEU A 418 -21.57 -2.06 3.20
CA LEU A 418 -20.29 -2.75 3.00
C LEU A 418 -20.29 -4.06 3.77
N LEU A 419 -20.19 -5.17 3.03
CA LEU A 419 -20.02 -6.51 3.56
C LEU A 419 -18.64 -7.03 3.18
N PHE A 420 -17.97 -7.69 4.11
CA PHE A 420 -16.68 -8.33 3.86
C PHE A 420 -16.84 -9.85 3.68
N THR A 421 -15.88 -10.46 3.03
CA THR A 421 -15.81 -11.92 2.88
C THR A 421 -15.64 -12.57 4.25
N GLY A 422 -16.62 -13.36 4.64
CA GLY A 422 -16.74 -14.00 5.96
C GLY A 422 -18.14 -14.54 6.14
N SER A 423 -18.45 -15.11 7.31
CA SER A 423 -19.81 -15.58 7.59
C SER A 423 -20.80 -14.41 7.75
N LEU A 424 -22.11 -14.69 7.62
CA LEU A 424 -23.15 -13.71 7.93
C LEU A 424 -23.06 -13.30 9.40
N ARG A 425 -22.78 -14.25 10.31
CA ARG A 425 -22.47 -13.99 11.72
C ARG A 425 -21.34 -12.98 11.88
N ASP A 426 -20.18 -13.21 11.27
CA ASP A 426 -19.03 -12.31 11.36
C ASP A 426 -19.36 -10.91 10.88
N ASN A 427 -20.15 -10.81 9.81
CA ASN A 427 -20.59 -9.52 9.29
C ASN A 427 -21.52 -8.77 10.26
N ILE A 428 -22.41 -9.46 10.95
CA ILE A 428 -23.32 -8.83 11.93
C ILE A 428 -22.58 -8.47 13.23
N THR A 429 -21.74 -9.37 13.74
CA THR A 429 -21.03 -9.19 15.01
C THR A 429 -19.69 -8.48 14.88
N TYR A 430 -19.42 -7.86 13.75
CA TYR A 430 -18.13 -7.24 13.42
C TYR A 430 -17.60 -6.33 14.54
N GLY A 431 -16.39 -6.65 15.04
CA GLY A 431 -15.72 -5.91 16.12
C GLY A 431 -16.28 -6.19 17.52
N MET A 432 -17.01 -7.30 17.70
CA MET A 432 -17.46 -7.78 19.01
C MET A 432 -16.78 -9.13 19.32
N ASP A 433 -16.13 -9.25 20.48
CA ASP A 433 -15.35 -10.46 20.81
C ASP A 433 -16.24 -11.66 21.16
N HIS A 434 -17.35 -11.42 21.89
CA HIS A 434 -18.29 -12.48 22.29
C HIS A 434 -19.73 -11.95 22.20
N VAL A 435 -20.53 -12.60 21.36
CA VAL A 435 -21.96 -12.35 21.23
C VAL A 435 -22.70 -13.65 21.53
N SER A 436 -23.67 -13.61 22.46
CA SER A 436 -24.49 -14.80 22.75
C SER A 436 -25.42 -15.12 21.57
N GLU A 437 -25.79 -16.39 21.43
CA GLU A 437 -26.72 -16.83 20.38
C GLU A 437 -28.07 -16.11 20.50
N GLU A 438 -28.54 -15.91 21.71
CA GLU A 438 -29.81 -15.20 21.97
C GLU A 438 -29.75 -13.77 21.42
N LYS A 439 -28.67 -13.04 21.69
CA LYS A 439 -28.49 -11.67 21.21
C LYS A 439 -28.38 -11.57 19.68
N LEU A 440 -27.71 -12.57 19.06
CA LEU A 440 -27.64 -12.66 17.61
C LEU A 440 -29.03 -12.96 17.02
N GLU A 441 -29.76 -13.89 17.62
CA GLU A 441 -31.11 -14.27 17.18
C GLU A 441 -32.10 -13.10 17.30
N GLU A 442 -32.06 -12.35 18.41
CA GLU A 442 -32.84 -11.11 18.60
C GLU A 442 -32.52 -10.08 17.48
N ALA A 443 -31.24 -9.89 17.15
CA ALA A 443 -30.84 -8.95 16.08
C ALA A 443 -31.32 -9.43 14.70
N LEU A 444 -31.26 -10.73 14.43
CA LEU A 444 -31.76 -11.33 13.18
C LEU A 444 -33.27 -11.20 13.04
N GLU A 445 -34.03 -11.43 14.12
CA GLU A 445 -35.48 -11.25 14.14
C GLU A 445 -35.86 -9.77 13.99
N ALA A 446 -35.19 -8.88 14.72
CA ALA A 446 -35.43 -7.45 14.66
C ALA A 446 -35.17 -6.86 13.28
N ALA A 447 -34.16 -7.39 12.56
CA ALA A 447 -33.80 -7.00 11.19
C ALA A 447 -34.60 -7.76 10.10
N ASN A 448 -35.58 -8.61 10.46
CA ASN A 448 -36.32 -9.48 9.54
C ASN A 448 -35.43 -10.39 8.69
N LEU A 449 -34.32 -10.89 9.25
CA LEU A 449 -33.38 -11.80 8.60
C LEU A 449 -33.59 -13.27 8.94
N LYS A 450 -34.35 -13.61 9.98
CA LYS A 450 -34.52 -14.98 10.44
C LYS A 450 -34.92 -15.95 9.32
N LYS A 451 -35.94 -15.58 8.52
CA LYS A 451 -36.39 -16.39 7.39
C LYS A 451 -35.30 -16.65 6.34
N LEU A 452 -34.45 -15.63 6.09
CA LEU A 452 -33.31 -15.78 5.19
C LEU A 452 -32.29 -16.76 5.76
N VAL A 453 -31.94 -16.59 7.03
CA VAL A 453 -30.96 -17.44 7.73
C VAL A 453 -31.41 -18.88 7.76
N ASP A 454 -32.70 -19.14 8.04
CA ASP A 454 -33.29 -20.49 8.07
C ASP A 454 -33.27 -21.20 6.67
N GLN A 455 -33.19 -20.45 5.58
CA GLN A 455 -33.09 -20.96 4.21
C GLN A 455 -31.65 -21.20 3.75
N LEU A 456 -30.67 -20.65 4.47
CA LEU A 456 -29.26 -20.80 4.11
C LEU A 456 -28.71 -22.16 4.58
N PRO A 457 -27.81 -22.79 3.80
CA PRO A 457 -27.32 -24.15 4.11
C PRO A 457 -26.63 -24.28 5.47
N GLN A 458 -26.00 -23.23 5.96
CA GLN A 458 -25.26 -23.18 7.22
C GLN A 458 -25.83 -22.11 8.17
N GLY A 459 -27.07 -21.67 7.94
CA GLY A 459 -27.67 -20.62 8.76
C GLY A 459 -26.84 -19.34 8.80
N ALA A 460 -26.62 -18.81 10.00
CA ALA A 460 -25.82 -17.60 10.20
C ALA A 460 -24.31 -17.79 9.89
N ASP A 461 -23.82 -19.02 9.85
CA ASP A 461 -22.42 -19.32 9.54
C ASP A 461 -22.15 -19.49 8.02
N THR A 462 -23.18 -19.24 7.18
CA THR A 462 -23.04 -19.23 5.73
C THR A 462 -22.06 -18.13 5.29
N LEU A 463 -21.09 -18.51 4.45
CA LEU A 463 -20.09 -17.59 3.92
C LEU A 463 -20.70 -16.66 2.88
N LEU A 464 -20.41 -15.37 3.02
CA LEU A 464 -20.76 -14.34 2.06
C LEU A 464 -19.59 -14.14 1.07
N GLU A 465 -19.95 -13.99 -0.20
CA GLU A 465 -19.00 -13.61 -1.23
C GLU A 465 -18.53 -12.16 -1.08
N GLU A 466 -17.53 -11.79 -1.85
CA GLU A 466 -16.98 -10.44 -1.84
C GLU A 466 -18.10 -9.40 -2.04
N HIS A 467 -18.16 -8.41 -1.15
CA HIS A 467 -19.22 -7.37 -1.10
C HIS A 467 -20.65 -7.93 -1.00
N GLY A 468 -20.84 -9.21 -0.60
CA GLY A 468 -22.15 -9.86 -0.53
C GLY A 468 -22.81 -10.03 -1.92
N ALA A 469 -22.00 -10.35 -2.95
CA ALA A 469 -22.47 -10.49 -4.33
C ALA A 469 -23.57 -11.56 -4.50
N ASN A 470 -23.61 -12.55 -3.61
CA ASN A 470 -24.63 -13.59 -3.55
C ASN A 470 -25.93 -13.17 -2.84
N LEU A 471 -26.07 -11.89 -2.44
CA LEU A 471 -27.24 -11.38 -1.74
C LEU A 471 -27.96 -10.28 -2.54
N SER A 472 -29.29 -10.19 -2.37
CA SER A 472 -30.03 -9.05 -2.92
C SER A 472 -29.69 -7.73 -2.19
N GLY A 473 -29.98 -6.58 -2.80
CA GLY A 473 -29.80 -5.27 -2.19
C GLY A 473 -30.51 -5.15 -0.84
N GLY A 474 -31.76 -5.63 -0.78
CA GLY A 474 -32.56 -5.62 0.45
C GLY A 474 -32.00 -6.53 1.54
N GLN A 475 -31.43 -7.69 1.18
CA GLN A 475 -30.77 -8.59 2.12
C GLN A 475 -29.51 -7.94 2.71
N ARG A 476 -28.67 -7.33 1.86
CA ARG A 476 -27.49 -6.57 2.33
C ARG A 476 -27.87 -5.44 3.28
N GLN A 477 -28.93 -4.71 2.97
CA GLN A 477 -29.39 -3.61 3.83
C GLN A 477 -29.86 -4.11 5.20
N ARG A 478 -30.61 -5.22 5.24
CA ARG A 478 -31.05 -5.82 6.51
C ARG A 478 -29.89 -6.33 7.34
N ILE A 479 -28.81 -6.86 6.72
CA ILE A 479 -27.59 -7.24 7.44
C ILE A 479 -26.93 -6.01 8.08
N ALA A 480 -26.88 -4.85 7.37
CA ALA A 480 -26.37 -3.61 7.96
C ALA A 480 -27.24 -3.12 9.12
N ILE A 481 -28.56 -3.27 9.04
CA ILE A 481 -29.49 -2.97 10.14
C ILE A 481 -29.25 -3.92 11.32
N ALA A 482 -29.09 -5.22 11.10
CA ALA A 482 -28.77 -6.18 12.16
C ALA A 482 -27.44 -5.84 12.86
N ARG A 483 -26.40 -5.47 12.07
CA ARG A 483 -25.11 -4.96 12.58
C ARG A 483 -25.28 -3.70 13.46
N ALA A 484 -26.21 -2.84 13.10
CA ALA A 484 -26.52 -1.66 13.91
C ALA A 484 -27.28 -2.01 15.19
N LEU A 485 -28.27 -2.90 15.11
CA LEU A 485 -29.12 -3.33 16.24
C LEU A 485 -28.33 -4.06 17.34
N ILE A 486 -27.44 -4.99 16.95
CA ILE A 486 -26.71 -5.86 17.89
C ILE A 486 -25.79 -5.06 18.83
N ARG A 487 -25.39 -3.84 18.42
CA ARG A 487 -24.55 -2.91 19.20
C ARG A 487 -25.31 -2.15 20.26
N ASP A 488 -26.64 -2.15 20.21
CA ASP A 488 -27.54 -1.36 21.09
C ASP A 488 -27.12 0.13 21.20
N PRO A 489 -27.08 0.86 20.07
CA PRO A 489 -26.62 2.23 20.05
C PRO A 489 -27.62 3.18 20.74
N LYS A 490 -27.13 4.32 21.23
CA LYS A 490 -27.96 5.43 21.71
C LYS A 490 -28.28 6.43 20.58
N VAL A 491 -27.42 6.49 19.59
CA VAL A 491 -27.56 7.38 18.43
C VAL A 491 -27.46 6.57 17.14
N ILE A 492 -28.38 6.84 16.21
CA ILE A 492 -28.44 6.18 14.91
C ILE A 492 -28.36 7.20 13.80
N LEU A 493 -27.54 6.89 12.81
CA LEU A 493 -27.42 7.67 11.58
C LEU A 493 -27.83 6.78 10.40
N LEU A 494 -28.88 7.19 9.69
CA LEU A 494 -29.41 6.47 8.53
C LEU A 494 -29.20 7.33 7.27
N ASP A 495 -28.47 6.81 6.31
CA ASP A 495 -28.24 7.47 5.03
C ASP A 495 -28.97 6.69 3.92
N GLU A 496 -30.11 7.23 3.43
CA GLU A 496 -30.93 6.67 2.35
C GLU A 496 -31.16 5.14 2.36
N ALA A 497 -31.42 4.57 3.51
CA ALA A 497 -31.46 3.12 3.75
C ALA A 497 -32.44 2.31 2.86
N THR A 498 -33.21 2.93 1.96
CA THR A 498 -34.29 2.27 1.19
C THR A 498 -34.24 2.57 -0.33
N SER A 499 -33.19 3.18 -0.87
CA SER A 499 -33.08 3.48 -2.30
C SER A 499 -32.95 2.21 -3.16
N ALA A 500 -33.63 2.14 -4.32
CA ALA A 500 -33.53 1.09 -5.36
C ALA A 500 -33.93 -0.33 -4.94
N LEU A 501 -34.95 -0.51 -4.12
CA LEU A 501 -35.44 -1.83 -3.66
C LEU A 501 -36.85 -2.16 -4.21
N ASP A 502 -37.15 -3.45 -4.30
CA ASP A 502 -38.49 -3.94 -4.57
C ASP A 502 -39.45 -3.71 -3.40
N VAL A 503 -40.75 -3.63 -3.67
CA VAL A 503 -41.78 -3.28 -2.69
C VAL A 503 -41.80 -4.21 -1.46
N VAL A 504 -41.55 -5.49 -1.63
CA VAL A 504 -41.58 -6.47 -0.53
C VAL A 504 -40.37 -6.25 0.39
N SER A 505 -39.18 -6.12 -0.17
CA SER A 505 -37.95 -5.81 0.57
C SER A 505 -38.03 -4.46 1.28
N GLU A 506 -38.68 -3.46 0.67
CA GLU A 506 -38.91 -2.16 1.28
C GLU A 506 -39.74 -2.25 2.57
N LEU A 507 -40.86 -2.99 2.54
CA LEU A 507 -41.70 -3.20 3.73
C LEU A 507 -40.95 -3.90 4.88
N GLU A 508 -40.13 -4.91 4.55
CA GLU A 508 -39.32 -5.63 5.54
C GLU A 508 -38.25 -4.74 6.16
N ILE A 509 -37.60 -3.90 5.36
CA ILE A 509 -36.62 -2.93 5.83
C ILE A 509 -37.28 -1.85 6.68
N GLN A 510 -38.44 -1.32 6.26
CA GLN A 510 -39.15 -0.30 7.02
C GLN A 510 -39.49 -0.81 8.43
N LYS A 511 -40.01 -2.05 8.54
CA LYS A 511 -40.28 -2.67 9.87
C LYS A 511 -39.02 -2.83 10.71
N ALA A 512 -37.90 -3.18 10.09
CA ALA A 512 -36.61 -3.29 10.78
C ALA A 512 -36.10 -1.90 11.25
N LEU A 513 -36.27 -0.87 10.42
CA LEU A 513 -35.91 0.52 10.78
C LEU A 513 -36.77 1.06 11.91
N GLU A 514 -38.09 0.80 11.93
CA GLU A 514 -38.97 1.20 13.02
C GLU A 514 -38.53 0.62 14.36
N ARG A 515 -38.07 -0.63 14.37
CA ARG A 515 -37.51 -1.25 15.58
C ARG A 515 -36.16 -0.65 15.96
N LEU A 516 -35.32 -0.33 14.95
CA LEU A 516 -34.00 0.24 15.17
C LEU A 516 -34.09 1.64 15.79
N VAL A 517 -34.98 2.50 15.32
CA VAL A 517 -35.06 3.92 15.77
C VAL A 517 -35.77 4.09 17.14
N LYS A 518 -36.50 3.07 17.61
CA LYS A 518 -37.28 3.16 18.83
C LYS A 518 -36.41 3.48 20.05
N ASP A 519 -36.80 4.51 20.81
CA ASP A 519 -36.13 4.99 22.03
C ASP A 519 -34.66 5.43 21.82
N ARG A 520 -34.27 5.80 20.57
CA ARG A 520 -32.94 6.24 20.21
C ARG A 520 -32.94 7.55 19.44
N THR A 521 -31.95 8.41 19.70
CA THR A 521 -31.82 9.64 18.91
C THR A 521 -31.38 9.26 17.49
N THR A 522 -32.17 9.67 16.50
CA THR A 522 -31.96 9.21 15.13
C THR A 522 -31.88 10.39 14.17
N PHE A 523 -30.86 10.41 13.32
CA PHE A 523 -30.77 11.31 12.17
C PHE A 523 -30.93 10.49 10.90
N ILE A 524 -31.85 10.88 10.04
CA ILE A 524 -32.19 10.17 8.81
C ILE A 524 -32.03 11.12 7.63
N VAL A 525 -31.14 10.82 6.70
CA VAL A 525 -31.16 11.44 5.37
C VAL A 525 -32.22 10.72 4.56
N ALA A 526 -33.34 11.40 4.35
CA ALA A 526 -34.52 10.80 3.75
C ALA A 526 -34.80 11.34 2.35
N HIS A 527 -35.05 10.42 1.42
CA HIS A 527 -35.53 10.71 0.06
C HIS A 527 -36.93 10.12 -0.19
N ARG A 528 -37.47 9.35 0.77
CA ARG A 528 -38.79 8.71 0.67
C ARG A 528 -39.77 9.30 1.69
N LEU A 529 -40.97 9.57 1.20
CA LEU A 529 -42.03 10.18 1.98
C LEU A 529 -42.41 9.36 3.22
N SER A 530 -42.43 8.02 3.11
CA SER A 530 -42.75 7.12 4.24
C SER A 530 -41.80 7.30 5.43
N THR A 531 -40.53 7.51 5.15
CA THR A 531 -39.49 7.72 6.17
C THR A 531 -39.61 9.13 6.80
N ILE A 532 -39.91 10.13 5.98
CA ILE A 532 -40.04 11.52 6.39
C ILE A 532 -41.26 11.71 7.30
N ARG A 533 -42.37 11.04 7.00
CA ARG A 533 -43.66 11.18 7.71
C ARG A 533 -43.60 10.69 9.15
N ASN A 534 -42.77 9.71 9.43
CA ASN A 534 -42.61 9.12 10.78
C ASN A 534 -41.55 9.82 11.64
N ALA A 535 -40.94 10.91 11.16
CA ALA A 535 -39.98 11.69 11.94
C ALA A 535 -40.66 12.67 12.88
N ASP A 536 -40.11 12.85 14.06
CA ASP A 536 -40.58 13.82 15.05
C ASP A 536 -40.33 15.26 14.57
N TRP A 537 -39.26 15.47 13.82
CA TRP A 537 -38.84 16.77 13.31
C TRP A 537 -38.19 16.65 11.95
N ILE A 538 -38.55 17.52 11.04
CA ILE A 538 -38.01 17.57 9.68
C ILE A 538 -37.20 18.85 9.54
N VAL A 539 -36.00 18.72 8.98
CA VAL A 539 -35.07 19.80 8.64
C VAL A 539 -34.89 19.84 7.15
N VAL A 540 -35.34 20.89 6.49
CA VAL A 540 -35.16 21.12 5.06
C VAL A 540 -33.90 21.93 4.84
N MET A 541 -32.93 21.34 4.16
CA MET A 541 -31.66 21.98 3.85
C MET A 541 -31.64 22.52 2.42
N GLU A 542 -31.27 23.79 2.28
CA GLU A 542 -31.00 24.42 1.01
C GLU A 542 -29.65 25.16 1.06
N LYS A 543 -28.74 24.88 0.11
CA LYS A 543 -27.43 25.56 -0.02
C LYS A 543 -26.64 25.64 1.28
N GLY A 544 -26.68 24.58 2.09
CA GLY A 544 -25.92 24.48 3.34
C GLY A 544 -26.57 25.14 4.57
N LYS A 545 -27.78 25.64 4.45
CA LYS A 545 -28.55 26.26 5.53
C LYS A 545 -29.85 25.51 5.81
N ILE A 546 -30.41 25.69 7.00
CA ILE A 546 -31.78 25.28 7.30
C ILE A 546 -32.73 26.31 6.66
N ALA A 547 -33.47 25.88 5.64
CA ALA A 547 -34.48 26.71 5.02
C ALA A 547 -35.81 26.63 5.76
N GLU A 548 -36.21 25.42 6.18
CA GLU A 548 -37.42 25.18 6.96
C GLU A 548 -37.15 24.09 7.99
N ALA A 549 -37.81 24.19 9.14
CA ALA A 549 -37.81 23.14 10.16
C ALA A 549 -39.17 23.11 10.90
N GLY A 550 -39.62 21.89 11.23
CA GLY A 550 -40.90 21.69 11.90
C GLY A 550 -41.38 20.25 11.90
N THR A 551 -42.59 20.02 12.41
CA THR A 551 -43.29 18.74 12.23
C THR A 551 -43.77 18.57 10.78
N TYR A 552 -44.11 17.35 10.40
CA TYR A 552 -44.66 17.07 9.05
C TYR A 552 -45.90 17.94 8.74
N GLU A 553 -46.82 18.06 9.71
CA GLU A 553 -48.06 18.82 9.56
C GLU A 553 -47.78 20.32 9.46
N ASP A 554 -46.89 20.87 10.29
CA ASP A 554 -46.50 22.28 10.27
C ASP A 554 -45.92 22.70 8.91
N LEU A 555 -45.04 21.88 8.36
CA LEU A 555 -44.37 22.18 7.09
C LEU A 555 -45.34 22.09 5.91
N LEU A 556 -46.27 21.14 5.92
CA LEU A 556 -47.34 21.09 4.92
C LEU A 556 -48.24 22.30 4.96
N ALA A 557 -48.63 22.73 6.17
CA ALA A 557 -49.50 23.91 6.36
C ALA A 557 -48.85 25.21 5.85
N ARG A 558 -47.51 25.33 5.97
CA ARG A 558 -46.76 26.52 5.49
C ARG A 558 -46.68 26.63 3.98
N LYS A 559 -46.94 25.55 3.21
CA LYS A 559 -46.86 25.50 1.74
C LYS A 559 -45.54 26.02 1.18
N GLY A 560 -44.43 25.78 1.90
CA GLY A 560 -43.09 26.20 1.51
C GLY A 560 -42.33 25.17 0.66
N ILE A 561 -41.01 25.14 0.81
CA ILE A 561 -40.12 24.25 0.05
C ILE A 561 -40.50 22.79 0.28
N PHE A 562 -40.72 22.40 1.54
CA PHE A 562 -41.12 21.03 1.87
C PHE A 562 -42.40 20.59 1.16
N TYR A 563 -43.43 21.43 1.15
CA TYR A 563 -44.71 21.16 0.48
C TYR A 563 -44.51 20.94 -1.04
N HIS A 564 -43.68 21.76 -1.67
CA HIS A 564 -43.36 21.57 -3.10
C HIS A 564 -42.62 20.28 -3.36
N MET A 565 -41.65 19.91 -2.55
CA MET A 565 -40.90 18.63 -2.64
C MET A 565 -41.86 17.43 -2.51
N GLU A 566 -42.76 17.48 -1.51
CA GLU A 566 -43.74 16.42 -1.27
C GLU A 566 -44.75 16.29 -2.40
N SER A 567 -45.28 17.42 -2.89
CA SER A 567 -46.24 17.45 -4.04
C SER A 567 -45.64 16.86 -5.31
N LEU A 568 -44.37 17.14 -5.60
CA LEU A 568 -43.63 16.54 -6.73
C LEU A 568 -43.49 15.02 -6.56
N GLN A 569 -43.17 14.53 -5.40
CA GLN A 569 -43.06 13.10 -5.12
C GLN A 569 -44.42 12.37 -5.21
N MET A 570 -45.51 13.01 -4.82
CA MET A 570 -46.85 12.44 -4.94
C MET A 570 -47.34 12.42 -6.42
N SER A 571 -46.93 13.38 -7.25
CA SER A 571 -47.33 13.44 -8.63
C SER A 571 -46.58 12.40 -9.53
N LEU A 572 -45.49 11.83 -9.04
CA LEU A 572 -44.68 10.81 -9.73
C LEU A 572 -45.05 9.36 -9.36
N ARG A 573 -45.98 9.18 -8.42
CA ARG A 573 -46.58 7.89 -8.02
C ARG A 573 -47.96 7.73 -8.70
#